data_b8206639586fc4a64a3a8432f3f329e5
#
_entry.id   b8206639586fc4a64a3a8432f3f329e5
#
_cell.length_a   1.000
_cell.length_b   1.000
_cell.length_c   1.000
_cell.angle_alpha   90.00
_cell.angle_beta   90.00
_cell.angle_gamma   90.00
#
_symmetry.space_group_name_H-M   'P 1'
#
loop_
_entity.id
_entity.type
_entity.pdbx_description
1 polymer ?
#
loop_
_entity_poly.entity_id
_entity_poly.type
_entity_poly.pdbx_seq_one_letter_code
_entity_poly.pdbx_strand_id
1 'polypeptide(L)'
;MQIRESAENYLETILILSQRKGKGEVRSIDIVNELEFSKPSVSVAMKNLRENGYITVDKDGYIRLTDKGLEIAEKMYERHTLLSQWLIKLGVDEKVAVEDACR
;
A
#
# COMPACT_ATOMS: atom_id res chain seq x y z
N MET A 1 -1.67 15.17 9.29
CA MET A 1 -2.14 13.99 8.54
C MET A 1 -2.76 12.99 9.49
N GLN A 2 -3.82 12.38 9.07
CA GLN A 2 -4.49 11.39 9.91
C GLN A 2 -3.78 10.04 9.83
N ILE A 3 -3.60 9.42 10.98
CA ILE A 3 -2.95 8.12 11.11
C ILE A 3 -3.64 7.07 10.22
N ARG A 4 -4.96 7.16 10.13
CA ARG A 4 -5.77 6.24 9.34
C ARG A 4 -5.44 6.28 7.85
N GLU A 5 -5.23 7.47 7.28
CA GLU A 5 -4.84 7.61 5.87
C GLU A 5 -3.49 6.96 5.60
N SER A 6 -2.52 7.19 6.49
CA SER A 6 -1.21 6.58 6.37
C SER A 6 -1.29 5.06 6.40
N ALA A 7 -2.09 4.51 7.30
CA ALA A 7 -2.28 3.06 7.40
C ALA A 7 -2.85 2.48 6.11
N GLU A 8 -3.87 3.12 5.54
CA GLU A 8 -4.48 2.70 4.29
C GLU A 8 -3.48 2.73 3.13
N ASN A 9 -2.68 3.78 3.04
CA ASN A 9 -1.65 3.91 2.01
C ASN A 9 -0.59 2.81 2.12
N TYR A 10 -0.14 2.50 3.33
CA TYR A 10 0.82 1.43 3.55
C TYR A 10 0.24 0.07 3.16
N LEU A 11 -1.01 -0.20 3.50
CA LEU A 11 -1.66 -1.46 3.17
C LEU A 11 -1.82 -1.64 1.66
N GLU A 12 -2.20 -0.58 0.96
CA GLU A 12 -2.28 -0.60 -0.51
C GLU A 12 -0.90 -0.85 -1.13
N THR A 13 0.12 -0.18 -0.61
CA THR A 13 1.50 -0.35 -1.09
C THR A 13 1.96 -1.80 -0.92
N ILE A 14 1.67 -2.43 0.22
CA ILE A 14 1.99 -3.83 0.45
C ILE A 14 1.28 -4.72 -0.57
N LEU A 15 0.02 -4.45 -0.87
CA LEU A 15 -0.72 -5.21 -1.87
C LEU A 15 -0.08 -5.10 -3.25
N ILE A 16 0.24 -3.89 -3.68
CA ILE A 16 0.86 -3.64 -4.98
C ILE A 16 2.22 -4.34 -5.08
N LEU A 17 3.04 -4.22 -4.04
CA LEU A 17 4.35 -4.88 -4.02
C LEU A 17 4.21 -6.41 -4.02
N SER A 18 3.20 -6.94 -3.33
CA SER A 18 2.90 -8.37 -3.34
C SER A 18 2.55 -8.88 -4.73
N GLN A 19 1.87 -8.07 -5.53
CA GLN A 19 1.54 -8.42 -6.91
C GLN A 19 2.77 -8.41 -7.82
N ARG A 20 3.70 -7.49 -7.59
CA ARG A 20 4.94 -7.39 -8.37
C ARG A 20 5.96 -8.46 -8.02
N LYS A 21 6.21 -8.65 -6.73
CA LYS A 21 7.30 -9.51 -6.25
C LYS A 21 6.85 -10.92 -5.93
N GLY A 22 5.59 -11.09 -5.56
CA GLY A 22 5.06 -12.34 -5.10
C GLY A 22 4.55 -12.22 -3.67
N LYS A 23 3.52 -12.99 -3.37
CA LYS A 23 2.88 -13.01 -2.06
C LYS A 23 3.87 -13.52 -1.01
N GLY A 24 4.07 -12.74 0.04
CA GLY A 24 5.01 -13.08 1.10
C GLY A 24 6.46 -12.74 0.79
N GLU A 25 6.71 -11.95 -0.26
CA GLU A 25 8.06 -11.53 -0.66
C GLU A 25 8.35 -10.06 -0.36
N VAL A 26 7.44 -9.37 0.35
CA VAL A 26 7.55 -7.95 0.65
C VAL A 26 8.25 -7.74 1.99
N ARG A 27 9.20 -6.83 2.03
CA ARG A 27 9.91 -6.42 3.24
C ARG A 27 9.78 -4.92 3.45
N SER A 28 10.10 -4.45 4.65
CA SER A 28 10.06 -3.01 4.98
C SER A 28 10.90 -2.17 4.02
N ILE A 29 12.06 -2.68 3.60
CA ILE A 29 12.93 -1.95 2.66
C ILE A 29 12.25 -1.70 1.31
N ASP A 30 11.42 -2.62 0.87
CA ASP A 30 10.66 -2.45 -0.38
C ASP A 30 9.68 -1.28 -0.26
N ILE A 31 9.06 -1.13 0.91
CA ILE A 31 8.14 -0.02 1.19
C ILE A 31 8.90 1.30 1.26
N VAL A 32 10.06 1.31 1.92
CA VAL A 32 10.93 2.48 1.99
C VAL A 32 11.26 2.99 0.58
N ASN A 33 11.67 2.07 -0.29
CA ASN A 33 12.06 2.42 -1.66
C ASN A 33 10.86 2.87 -2.51
N GLU A 34 9.70 2.24 -2.32
CA GLU A 34 8.50 2.57 -3.11
C GLU A 34 7.91 3.93 -2.72
N LEU A 35 7.85 4.23 -1.44
CA LEU A 35 7.24 5.46 -0.93
C LEU A 35 8.24 6.59 -0.68
N GLU A 36 9.52 6.29 -0.76
CA GLU A 36 10.60 7.23 -0.46
C GLU A 36 10.49 7.83 0.95
N PHE A 37 10.00 7.03 1.89
CA PHE A 37 9.93 7.41 3.30
C PHE A 37 11.17 6.91 4.04
N SER A 38 11.44 7.48 5.21
CA SER A 38 12.59 7.06 6.02
C SER A 38 12.37 5.66 6.60
N LYS A 39 13.46 4.92 6.82
CA LYS A 39 13.41 3.61 7.46
C LYS A 39 12.74 3.64 8.82
N PRO A 40 13.06 4.59 9.73
CA PRO A 40 12.37 4.66 11.02
C PRO A 40 10.86 4.85 10.89
N SER A 41 10.42 5.71 9.97
CA SER A 41 8.98 5.95 9.76
C SER A 41 8.26 4.69 9.31
N VAL A 42 8.84 3.96 8.36
CA VAL A 42 8.26 2.71 7.86
C VAL A 42 8.25 1.65 8.97
N SER A 43 9.32 1.54 9.76
CA SER A 43 9.39 0.59 10.87
C SER A 43 8.30 0.83 11.90
N VAL A 44 8.05 2.07 12.27
CA VAL A 44 6.98 2.43 13.21
C VAL A 44 5.62 2.09 12.62
N ALA A 45 5.40 2.41 11.34
CA ALA A 45 4.14 2.11 10.66
C ALA A 45 3.88 0.60 10.61
N MET A 46 4.89 -0.19 10.28
CA MET A 46 4.75 -1.64 10.20
C MET A 46 4.47 -2.25 11.57
N LYS A 47 5.10 -1.74 12.61
CA LYS A 47 4.82 -2.17 13.97
C LYS A 47 3.36 -1.90 14.35
N ASN A 48 2.86 -0.71 14.06
CA ASN A 48 1.49 -0.33 14.35
C ASN A 48 0.49 -1.19 13.58
N LEU A 49 0.74 -1.44 12.30
CA LEU A 49 -0.13 -2.29 11.49
C LEU A 49 -0.16 -3.72 12.00
N ARG A 50 0.98 -4.25 12.42
CA ARG A 50 1.07 -5.59 12.99
C ARG A 50 0.29 -5.68 14.32
N GLU A 51 0.47 -4.70 15.20
CA GLU A 51 -0.21 -4.67 16.49
C GLU A 51 -1.73 -4.55 16.36
N ASN A 52 -2.20 -3.91 15.29
CA ASN A 52 -3.62 -3.77 15.02
C ASN A 52 -4.20 -4.91 14.17
N GLY A 53 -3.40 -5.91 13.83
CA GLY A 53 -3.88 -7.10 13.15
C GLY A 53 -4.09 -6.96 11.65
N TYR A 54 -3.50 -5.95 11.02
CA TYR A 54 -3.61 -5.73 9.57
C TYR A 54 -2.56 -6.48 8.77
N ILE A 55 -1.42 -6.75 9.36
CA ILE A 55 -0.32 -7.47 8.73
C ILE A 55 0.29 -8.47 9.69
N THR A 56 1.01 -9.44 9.14
CA THR A 56 1.93 -10.30 9.90
C THR A 56 3.33 -10.08 9.36
N VAL A 57 4.31 -10.22 10.23
CA VAL A 57 5.73 -10.14 9.87
C VAL A 57 6.40 -11.40 10.42
N ASP A 58 7.02 -12.18 9.55
CA ASP A 58 7.68 -13.40 10.00
C ASP A 58 9.08 -13.11 10.55
N LYS A 59 9.77 -14.15 10.99
CA LYS A 59 11.11 -14.02 11.60
C LYS A 59 12.16 -13.47 10.64
N ASP A 60 11.93 -13.61 9.34
CA ASP A 60 12.85 -13.12 8.30
C ASP A 60 12.48 -11.72 7.82
N GLY A 61 11.43 -11.13 8.38
CA GLY A 61 11.01 -9.77 8.05
C GLY A 61 10.07 -9.68 6.87
N TYR A 62 9.55 -10.80 6.36
CA TYR A 62 8.59 -10.79 5.27
C TYR A 62 7.21 -10.41 5.78
N ILE A 63 6.57 -9.52 5.05
CA ILE A 63 5.28 -8.92 5.42
C ILE A 63 4.16 -9.54 4.59
N ARG A 64 3.09 -9.93 5.26
CA ARG A 64 1.88 -10.43 4.60
C ARG A 64 0.67 -9.67 5.13
N LEU A 65 -0.30 -9.42 4.25
CA LEU A 65 -1.57 -8.85 4.66
C LEU A 65 -2.42 -9.92 5.32
N THR A 66 -3.07 -9.58 6.44
CA THR A 66 -4.13 -10.42 7.00
C THR A 66 -5.41 -10.19 6.20
N ASP A 67 -6.44 -11.00 6.44
CA ASP A 67 -7.73 -10.80 5.77
C ASP A 67 -8.27 -9.39 6.00
N LYS A 68 -8.10 -8.88 7.22
CA LYS A 68 -8.52 -7.53 7.58
C LYS A 68 -7.73 -6.45 6.82
N GLY A 69 -6.41 -6.63 6.73
CA GLY A 69 -5.55 -5.69 5.98
C GLY A 69 -5.79 -5.78 4.48
N LEU A 70 -5.99 -6.98 3.96
CA LEU A 70 -6.25 -7.19 2.54
C LEU A 70 -7.55 -6.52 2.10
N GLU A 71 -8.59 -6.62 2.91
CA GLU A 71 -9.88 -5.99 2.62
C GLU A 71 -9.72 -4.47 2.42
N ILE A 72 -8.98 -3.81 3.31
CA ILE A 72 -8.74 -2.37 3.23
C ILE A 72 -7.87 -2.06 2.00
N ALA A 73 -6.81 -2.82 1.78
CA ALA A 73 -5.90 -2.61 0.66
C ALA A 73 -6.62 -2.76 -0.69
N GLU A 74 -7.48 -3.75 -0.82
CA GLU A 74 -8.24 -3.99 -2.04
C GLU A 74 -9.23 -2.85 -2.31
N LYS A 75 -9.90 -2.33 -1.28
CA LYS A 75 -10.80 -1.19 -1.42
C LYS A 75 -10.07 0.06 -1.91
N MET A 76 -8.89 0.32 -1.36
CA MET A 76 -8.07 1.45 -1.79
C MET A 76 -7.62 1.27 -3.24
N TYR A 77 -7.18 0.08 -3.60
CA TYR A 77 -6.74 -0.24 -4.95
C TYR A 77 -7.87 -0.08 -5.97
N GLU A 78 -9.05 -0.61 -5.67
CA GLU A 78 -10.23 -0.48 -6.53
C GLU A 78 -10.61 0.99 -6.72
N ARG A 79 -10.62 1.76 -5.64
CA ARG A 79 -10.98 3.18 -5.69
C ARG A 79 -10.05 3.93 -6.63
N HIS A 80 -8.75 3.72 -6.51
CA HIS A 80 -7.77 4.38 -7.36
C HIS A 80 -7.87 3.92 -8.81
N THR A 81 -8.09 2.64 -9.04
CA THR A 81 -8.25 2.08 -10.38
C THR A 81 -9.48 2.64 -11.08
N LEU A 82 -10.62 2.67 -10.41
CA LEU A 82 -11.86 3.21 -10.96
C LEU A 82 -11.73 4.70 -11.28
N LEU A 83 -11.14 5.46 -10.39
CA LEU A 83 -10.92 6.89 -10.61
C LEU A 83 -10.01 7.12 -11.81
N SER A 84 -8.94 6.35 -11.93
CA SER A 84 -8.00 6.44 -13.05
C SER A 84 -8.70 6.14 -14.39
N GLN A 85 -9.52 5.10 -14.44
CA GLN A 85 -10.27 4.74 -15.63
C GLN A 85 -11.25 5.84 -16.05
N TRP A 86 -11.91 6.43 -15.07
CA TRP A 86 -12.86 7.51 -15.32
C TRP A 86 -12.15 8.74 -15.90
N LEU A 87 -11.00 9.10 -15.35
CA LEU A 87 -10.21 10.23 -15.85
C LEU A 87 -9.68 9.98 -17.27
N ILE A 88 -9.31 8.75 -17.58
CA ILE A 88 -8.87 8.36 -18.92
C ILE A 88 -10.00 8.58 -19.93
N LYS A 89 -11.23 8.22 -19.58
CA LYS A 89 -12.40 8.43 -20.44
C LYS A 89 -12.66 9.90 -20.74
N LEU A 90 -12.23 10.80 -19.86
CA LEU A 90 -12.34 12.24 -20.07
C LEU A 90 -11.20 12.82 -20.90
N GLY A 91 -10.31 11.95 -21.42
CA GLY A 91 -9.20 12.37 -22.27
C GLY A 91 -7.95 12.78 -21.51
N VAL A 92 -7.88 12.47 -20.22
CA VAL A 92 -6.69 12.72 -19.41
C VAL A 92 -5.66 11.63 -19.68
N ASP A 93 -4.38 12.02 -19.73
CA ASP A 93 -3.28 11.08 -19.91
C ASP A 93 -3.27 10.06 -18.76
N GLU A 94 -3.09 8.78 -19.11
CA GLU A 94 -3.15 7.69 -18.15
C GLU A 94 -2.16 7.86 -16.99
N LYS A 95 -0.94 8.26 -17.28
CA LYS A 95 0.09 8.46 -16.26
C LYS A 95 -0.29 9.57 -15.30
N VAL A 96 -0.78 10.68 -15.81
CA VAL A 96 -1.22 11.80 -14.97
C VAL A 96 -2.43 11.40 -14.14
N ALA A 97 -3.38 10.69 -14.74
CA ALA A 97 -4.57 10.23 -14.02
C ALA A 97 -4.23 9.32 -12.85
N VAL A 98 -3.27 8.41 -13.02
CA VAL A 98 -2.83 7.51 -11.95
C VAL A 98 -2.17 8.29 -10.80
N GLU A 99 -1.30 9.24 -11.13
CA GLU A 99 -0.67 10.09 -10.10
C GLU A 99 -1.71 10.87 -9.31
N ASP A 100 -2.64 11.50 -9.99
CA ASP A 100 -3.68 12.31 -9.34
C ASP A 100 -4.61 11.46 -8.48
N ALA A 101 -4.95 10.26 -8.92
CA ALA A 101 -5.80 9.36 -8.18
C ALA A 101 -5.16 8.84 -6.89
N CYS A 102 -3.83 8.76 -6.84
CA CYS A 102 -3.08 8.26 -5.69
C CYS A 102 -2.69 9.33 -4.67
N ARG A 103 -2.93 10.58 -4.99
CA ARG A 103 -2.60 11.70 -4.08
C ARG A 103 -3.73 12.03 -3.09
#